data_f0dd758d703f95521e61a0879bb28cde
#
_entry.id   f0dd758d703f95521e61a0879bb28cde
#
_cell.length_a   1.000
_cell.length_b   1.000
_cell.length_c   1.000
_cell.angle_alpha   90.00
_cell.angle_beta   90.00
_cell.angle_gamma   90.00
#
_symmetry.space_group_name_H-M   'P 1'
#
loop_
_entity.id
_entity.type
_entity.pdbx_description
1 polymer ?
#
loop_
_entity_poly.entity_id
_entity_poly.type
_entity_poly.pdbx_seq_one_letter_code
_entity_poly.pdbx_strand_id
1 'polypeptide(L)'
;RTTREIIDSFEEYRGLEIHITEFNTSYIPNAPIHDTNRNAAYIAHQLSRLGEFGESYSYWTFGDIFEEKGVPFTPFHGGVGLVANGCIPKPTFWVFQFFKQLKGTCVHRSEEAVIVKTEEGTYRGIAWLESLERSGKELELCFELPADRESYSVLTRTVDEETCNPLALWHGMGEPASLSDRQKKLLREAAVPAVHAEMQAAEDGMLLLSIRLKEYGVIWFEASPARLCPDRGYDYERVI
;
A
#
# COMPACT_ATOMS: atom_id res chain seq x y z
N ARG A 1 8.47 4.27 21.98
CA ARG A 1 7.96 4.11 23.36
C ARG A 1 9.03 4.58 24.35
N THR A 2 10.21 4.01 24.30
CA THR A 2 11.34 4.38 25.19
C THR A 2 11.69 5.87 25.13
N THR A 3 11.70 6.49 23.94
CA THR A 3 11.95 7.93 23.78
C THR A 3 10.90 8.77 24.53
N ARG A 4 9.60 8.41 24.42
CA ARG A 4 8.53 9.07 25.16
C ARG A 4 8.73 8.94 26.67
N GLU A 5 9.05 7.74 27.15
CA GLU A 5 9.31 7.48 28.57
C GLU A 5 10.48 8.30 29.10
N ILE A 6 11.56 8.47 28.32
CA ILE A 6 12.69 9.31 28.67
C ILE A 6 12.29 10.78 28.76
N ILE A 7 11.60 11.33 27.74
CA ILE A 7 11.15 12.72 27.73
C ILE A 7 10.25 13.00 28.93
N ASP A 8 9.27 12.14 29.18
CA ASP A 8 8.29 12.33 30.26
C ASP A 8 8.87 12.11 31.67
N SER A 9 10.07 11.55 31.79
CA SER A 9 10.78 11.44 33.08
C SER A 9 11.30 12.78 33.58
N PHE A 10 11.45 13.78 32.70
CA PHE A 10 11.82 15.15 33.06
C PHE A 10 10.56 16.01 33.11
N GLU A 11 10.29 16.62 34.25
CA GLU A 11 9.07 17.40 34.50
C GLU A 11 8.93 18.56 33.51
N GLU A 12 10.04 19.25 33.20
CA GLU A 12 10.11 20.38 32.27
C GLU A 12 9.86 20.00 30.79
N TYR A 13 10.03 18.70 30.43
CA TYR A 13 9.88 18.21 29.05
C TYR A 13 8.66 17.30 28.86
N ARG A 14 7.91 17.05 29.93
CA ARG A 14 6.73 16.18 29.88
C ARG A 14 5.72 16.66 28.85
N GLY A 15 5.34 15.77 27.93
CA GLY A 15 4.37 16.07 26.89
C GLY A 15 4.93 16.84 25.69
N LEU A 16 6.25 17.03 25.56
CA LEU A 16 6.83 17.57 24.32
C LEU A 16 6.48 16.67 23.13
N GLU A 17 6.15 17.29 22.01
CA GLU A 17 5.89 16.61 20.77
C GLU A 17 7.12 15.85 20.25
N ILE A 18 6.87 14.69 19.64
CA ILE A 18 7.92 13.90 18.99
C ILE A 18 7.69 13.93 17.48
N HIS A 19 8.66 14.46 16.76
CA HIS A 19 8.65 14.51 15.31
C HIS A 19 9.79 13.64 14.76
N ILE A 20 9.45 12.59 14.00
CA ILE A 20 10.41 11.74 13.31
C ILE A 20 10.66 12.33 11.93
N THR A 21 11.78 13.00 11.77
CA THR A 21 12.11 13.76 10.55
C THR A 21 12.55 12.87 9.39
N GLU A 22 13.00 11.64 9.70
CA GLU A 22 13.42 10.67 8.69
C GLU A 22 13.13 9.25 9.17
N PHE A 23 12.48 8.43 8.34
CA PHE A 23 12.38 6.99 8.55
C PHE A 23 12.33 6.24 7.22
N ASN A 24 12.83 5.02 7.21
CA ASN A 24 12.75 4.06 6.11
C ASN A 24 12.93 2.65 6.69
N THR A 25 12.89 1.62 5.85
CA THR A 25 13.13 0.22 6.22
C THR A 25 14.59 -0.03 6.57
N SER A 26 15.52 0.65 5.88
CA SER A 26 16.96 0.59 6.11
C SER A 26 17.58 1.97 5.97
N TYR A 27 18.60 2.27 6.78
CA TYR A 27 19.41 3.47 6.64
C TYR A 27 20.54 3.32 5.60
N ILE A 28 20.71 2.11 5.04
CA ILE A 28 21.71 1.85 4.00
C ILE A 28 21.21 2.44 2.68
N PRO A 29 21.91 3.41 2.05
CA PRO A 29 21.39 4.15 0.90
C PRO A 29 21.08 3.32 -0.34
N ASN A 30 21.66 2.13 -0.46
CA ASN A 30 21.50 1.22 -1.60
C ASN A 30 21.06 -0.18 -1.16
N ALA A 31 20.21 -0.26 -0.14
CA ALA A 31 19.66 -1.54 0.31
C ALA A 31 18.61 -2.05 -0.69
N PRO A 32 18.79 -3.25 -1.27
CA PRO A 32 17.89 -3.78 -2.30
C PRO A 32 16.42 -3.86 -1.88
N ILE A 33 16.14 -3.94 -0.58
CA ILE A 33 14.78 -3.99 -0.05
C ILE A 33 13.94 -2.78 -0.48
N HIS A 34 14.53 -1.59 -0.65
CA HIS A 34 13.83 -0.36 -0.98
C HIS A 34 13.08 -0.42 -2.32
N ASP A 35 13.51 -1.28 -3.23
CA ASP A 35 12.91 -1.42 -4.57
C ASP A 35 11.81 -2.53 -4.62
N THR A 36 11.53 -3.20 -3.49
CA THR A 36 10.73 -4.43 -3.45
C THR A 36 9.35 -4.26 -2.84
N ASN A 37 8.44 -5.21 -3.13
CA ASN A 37 7.12 -5.32 -2.46
C ASN A 37 7.26 -5.58 -0.95
N ARG A 38 8.34 -6.23 -0.52
CA ARG A 38 8.64 -6.42 0.91
C ARG A 38 8.74 -5.08 1.64
N ASN A 39 9.37 -4.07 1.03
CA ASN A 39 9.38 -2.71 1.59
C ASN A 39 7.97 -2.15 1.72
N ALA A 40 7.11 -2.36 0.71
CA ALA A 40 5.74 -1.89 0.74
C ALA A 40 4.95 -2.49 1.90
N ALA A 41 5.03 -3.81 2.12
CA ALA A 41 4.33 -4.48 3.22
C ALA A 41 4.84 -4.00 4.59
N TYR A 42 6.17 -3.88 4.77
CA TYR A 42 6.78 -3.34 5.98
C TYR A 42 6.30 -1.90 6.26
N ILE A 43 6.34 -1.02 5.27
CA ILE A 43 5.91 0.37 5.44
C ILE A 43 4.41 0.46 5.69
N ALA A 44 3.57 -0.42 5.11
CA ALA A 44 2.15 -0.47 5.43
C ALA A 44 1.91 -0.77 6.91
N HIS A 45 2.62 -1.75 7.47
CA HIS A 45 2.59 -2.05 8.89
C HIS A 45 3.04 -0.84 9.73
N GLN A 46 4.18 -0.20 9.39
CA GLN A 46 4.66 0.96 10.13
C GLN A 46 3.63 2.11 10.10
N LEU A 47 3.12 2.50 8.92
CA LEU A 47 2.15 3.59 8.78
C LEU A 47 0.87 3.36 9.60
N SER A 48 0.45 2.11 9.77
CA SER A 48 -0.72 1.77 10.58
C SER A 48 -0.55 2.14 12.07
N ARG A 49 0.69 2.30 12.55
CA ARG A 49 1.05 2.49 13.97
C ARG A 49 1.70 3.83 14.29
N LEU A 50 2.14 4.60 13.29
CA LEU A 50 2.94 5.81 13.53
C LEU A 50 2.25 6.83 14.46
N GLY A 51 0.94 7.04 14.31
CA GLY A 51 0.17 7.97 15.14
C GLY A 51 0.10 7.62 16.64
N GLU A 52 0.61 6.46 17.07
CA GLU A 52 0.64 6.06 18.47
C GLU A 52 1.81 6.66 19.25
N PHE A 53 2.87 7.09 18.57
CA PHE A 53 4.15 7.37 19.21
C PHE A 53 4.68 8.77 18.94
N GLY A 54 4.19 9.48 17.96
CA GLY A 54 4.65 10.80 17.58
C GLY A 54 3.64 11.60 16.77
N GLU A 55 3.88 12.90 16.67
CA GLU A 55 2.98 13.86 16.03
C GLU A 55 3.18 13.90 14.51
N SER A 56 4.39 13.67 14.02
CA SER A 56 4.68 13.62 12.59
C SER A 56 5.82 12.68 12.25
N TYR A 57 5.76 12.20 10.99
CA TYR A 57 6.74 11.25 10.44
C TYR A 57 7.01 11.60 8.98
N SER A 58 8.29 11.72 8.62
CA SER A 58 8.72 12.00 7.24
C SER A 58 9.45 10.80 6.68
N TYR A 59 8.91 10.20 5.61
CA TYR A 59 9.59 9.13 4.91
C TYR A 59 10.79 9.68 4.13
N TRP A 60 11.94 9.07 4.27
CA TRP A 60 13.13 9.38 3.52
C TRP A 60 13.32 8.39 2.37
N THR A 61 13.00 8.75 1.10
CA THR A 61 12.62 10.09 0.65
C THR A 61 11.66 9.97 -0.55
N PHE A 62 11.34 11.06 -1.25
CA PHE A 62 10.40 11.01 -2.38
C PHE A 62 11.00 10.34 -3.62
N GLY A 63 12.23 10.66 -4.00
CA GLY A 63 12.84 10.16 -5.24
C GLY A 63 14.29 9.76 -5.09
N ASP A 64 14.75 8.83 -5.93
CA ASP A 64 16.11 8.30 -5.97
C ASP A 64 17.14 9.27 -6.54
N ILE A 65 16.80 10.55 -6.66
CA ILE A 65 17.71 11.62 -7.08
C ILE A 65 18.54 12.19 -5.93
N PHE A 66 18.23 11.81 -4.69
CA PHE A 66 18.92 12.30 -3.51
C PHE A 66 19.84 11.21 -2.95
N GLU A 67 21.11 11.27 -3.32
CA GLU A 67 22.12 10.28 -2.98
C GLU A 67 23.40 10.99 -2.50
N GLU A 68 23.87 10.64 -1.31
CA GLU A 68 25.06 11.23 -0.72
C GLU A 68 26.36 10.92 -1.49
N LYS A 69 26.40 9.80 -2.21
CA LYS A 69 27.54 9.32 -3.00
C LYS A 69 27.40 9.56 -4.50
N GLY A 70 26.49 10.45 -4.91
CA GLY A 70 26.12 10.69 -6.29
C GLY A 70 24.91 9.84 -6.71
N VAL A 71 24.21 10.31 -7.76
CA VAL A 71 22.99 9.64 -8.26
C VAL A 71 23.36 8.48 -9.18
N PRO A 72 23.03 7.23 -8.83
CA PRO A 72 23.18 6.11 -9.74
C PRO A 72 22.33 6.29 -10.99
N PHE A 73 22.85 5.84 -12.14
CA PHE A 73 22.12 5.97 -13.42
C PHE A 73 21.12 4.83 -13.65
N THR A 74 21.25 3.70 -12.95
CA THR A 74 20.31 2.57 -13.04
C THR A 74 18.96 2.94 -12.47
N PRO A 75 17.85 2.43 -13.03
CA PRO A 75 16.52 2.70 -12.49
C PRO A 75 16.32 2.12 -11.09
N PHE A 76 16.86 0.94 -10.84
CA PHE A 76 16.79 0.26 -9.54
C PHE A 76 18.21 -0.02 -9.03
N HIS A 77 18.49 0.43 -7.83
CA HIS A 77 19.79 0.28 -7.16
C HIS A 77 19.65 0.23 -5.63
N GLY A 78 18.41 0.00 -5.14
CA GLY A 78 18.12 0.02 -3.72
C GLY A 78 18.03 1.45 -3.14
N GLY A 79 17.80 2.46 -3.99
CA GLY A 79 17.65 3.86 -3.57
C GLY A 79 16.50 4.04 -2.57
N VAL A 80 16.62 5.03 -1.70
CA VAL A 80 15.69 5.28 -0.58
C VAL A 80 14.37 5.93 -1.00
N GLY A 81 14.25 6.37 -2.26
CA GLY A 81 13.07 7.08 -2.77
C GLY A 81 11.84 6.19 -2.97
N LEU A 82 10.68 6.83 -2.97
CA LEU A 82 9.40 6.22 -3.40
C LEU A 82 9.31 6.08 -4.91
N VAL A 83 10.07 6.91 -5.64
CA VAL A 83 10.08 6.96 -7.10
C VAL A 83 11.50 6.74 -7.59
N ALA A 84 11.68 5.71 -8.40
CA ALA A 84 12.95 5.36 -9.01
C ALA A 84 13.29 6.29 -10.20
N ASN A 85 14.56 6.23 -10.66
CA ASN A 85 15.03 6.97 -11.84
C ASN A 85 14.15 6.67 -13.05
N GLY A 86 13.82 7.72 -13.81
CA GLY A 86 12.86 7.62 -14.93
C GLY A 86 11.42 7.83 -14.52
N CYS A 87 11.14 8.34 -13.31
CA CYS A 87 9.82 8.56 -12.76
C CYS A 87 8.99 7.27 -12.70
N ILE A 88 9.60 6.19 -12.20
CA ILE A 88 8.96 4.87 -12.04
C ILE A 88 8.54 4.74 -10.57
N PRO A 89 7.24 4.70 -10.24
CA PRO A 89 6.79 4.47 -8.88
C PRO A 89 7.27 3.10 -8.39
N LYS A 90 7.80 3.05 -7.17
CA LYS A 90 8.09 1.78 -6.49
C LYS A 90 6.83 1.25 -5.78
N PRO A 91 6.75 -0.02 -5.41
CA PRO A 91 5.61 -0.58 -4.68
C PRO A 91 5.20 0.26 -3.45
N THR A 92 6.16 0.75 -2.69
CA THR A 92 5.94 1.58 -1.48
C THR A 92 5.24 2.91 -1.76
N PHE A 93 5.41 3.49 -2.97
CA PHE A 93 4.69 4.71 -3.37
C PHE A 93 3.16 4.54 -3.23
N TRP A 94 2.64 3.37 -3.63
CA TRP A 94 1.21 3.09 -3.59
C TRP A 94 0.68 2.92 -2.17
N VAL A 95 1.50 2.45 -1.24
CA VAL A 95 1.13 2.35 0.17
C VAL A 95 0.76 3.74 0.73
N PHE A 96 1.56 4.77 0.46
CA PHE A 96 1.23 6.13 0.85
C PHE A 96 -0.05 6.63 0.17
N GLN A 97 -0.25 6.30 -1.13
CA GLN A 97 -1.49 6.66 -1.84
C GLN A 97 -2.71 5.95 -1.23
N PHE A 98 -2.57 4.71 -0.77
CA PHE A 98 -3.64 3.96 -0.14
C PHE A 98 -4.01 4.53 1.22
N PHE A 99 -3.04 4.77 2.10
CA PHE A 99 -3.29 5.40 3.40
C PHE A 99 -3.92 6.78 3.28
N LYS A 100 -3.52 7.59 2.29
CA LYS A 100 -4.13 8.91 2.03
C LYS A 100 -5.64 8.83 1.76
N GLN A 101 -6.14 7.70 1.27
CA GLN A 101 -7.56 7.48 0.95
C GLN A 101 -8.38 6.97 2.15
N LEU A 102 -7.75 6.58 3.26
CA LEU A 102 -8.42 6.13 4.48
C LEU A 102 -8.99 7.33 5.24
N LYS A 103 -10.07 7.90 4.71
CA LYS A 103 -10.80 9.00 5.34
C LYS A 103 -12.14 8.49 5.85
N GLY A 104 -12.45 8.76 7.11
CA GLY A 104 -13.66 8.32 7.79
C GLY A 104 -13.40 7.86 9.22
N THR A 105 -14.39 7.22 9.82
CA THR A 105 -14.27 6.65 11.17
C THR A 105 -13.60 5.28 11.06
N CYS A 106 -12.54 5.06 11.84
CA CYS A 106 -11.90 3.75 11.92
C CYS A 106 -12.85 2.74 12.57
N VAL A 107 -13.20 1.69 11.84
CA VAL A 107 -14.11 0.63 12.29
C VAL A 107 -13.42 -0.71 12.55
N HIS A 108 -12.22 -0.89 12.00
CA HIS A 108 -11.39 -2.05 12.26
C HIS A 108 -9.91 -1.67 12.20
N ARG A 109 -9.13 -2.23 13.13
CA ARG A 109 -7.66 -2.14 13.13
C ARG A 109 -7.08 -3.41 13.74
N SER A 110 -6.18 -4.05 13.01
CA SER A 110 -5.43 -5.23 13.45
C SER A 110 -3.94 -5.08 13.11
N GLU A 111 -3.17 -6.14 13.28
CA GLU A 111 -1.76 -6.19 12.86
C GLU A 111 -1.61 -6.23 11.34
N GLU A 112 -2.67 -6.64 10.60
CA GLU A 112 -2.63 -6.85 9.16
C GLU A 112 -3.60 -5.97 8.37
N ALA A 113 -4.46 -5.18 9.03
CA ALA A 113 -5.46 -4.37 8.33
C ALA A 113 -5.92 -3.15 9.11
N VAL A 114 -6.33 -2.13 8.34
CA VAL A 114 -7.08 -0.96 8.84
C VAL A 114 -8.28 -0.72 7.92
N ILE A 115 -9.47 -0.52 8.49
CA ILE A 115 -10.70 -0.21 7.76
C ILE A 115 -11.36 1.02 8.35
N VAL A 116 -11.78 1.94 7.49
CA VAL A 116 -12.59 3.11 7.84
C VAL A 116 -13.95 3.05 7.14
N LYS A 117 -14.98 3.62 7.78
CA LYS A 117 -16.30 3.86 7.18
C LYS A 117 -16.50 5.34 6.96
N THR A 118 -16.89 5.73 5.74
CA THR A 118 -17.25 7.11 5.41
C THR A 118 -18.68 7.43 5.85
N GLU A 119 -19.06 8.71 5.83
CA GLU A 119 -20.43 9.14 6.15
C GLU A 119 -21.46 8.61 5.13
N GLU A 120 -21.04 8.38 3.87
CA GLU A 120 -21.87 7.82 2.81
C GLU A 120 -22.05 6.29 2.90
N GLY A 121 -21.45 5.65 3.91
CA GLY A 121 -21.55 4.21 4.13
C GLY A 121 -20.56 3.37 3.29
N THR A 122 -19.55 4.00 2.67
CA THR A 122 -18.47 3.32 1.96
C THR A 122 -17.42 2.85 2.96
N TYR A 123 -17.00 1.59 2.84
CA TYR A 123 -15.85 1.06 3.56
C TYR A 123 -14.59 1.20 2.70
N ARG A 124 -13.51 1.72 3.27
CA ARG A 124 -12.17 1.74 2.67
C ARG A 124 -11.19 1.09 3.59
N GLY A 125 -10.33 0.24 3.06
CA GLY A 125 -9.34 -0.43 3.87
C GLY A 125 -8.04 -0.66 3.14
N ILE A 126 -7.04 -0.99 3.93
CA ILE A 126 -5.76 -1.49 3.49
C ILE A 126 -5.42 -2.72 4.33
N ALA A 127 -4.97 -3.77 3.66
CA ALA A 127 -4.49 -4.98 4.30
C ALA A 127 -3.10 -5.32 3.77
N TRP A 128 -2.25 -5.93 4.59
CA TRP A 128 -0.88 -6.26 4.24
C TRP A 128 -0.45 -7.57 4.91
N LEU A 129 0.53 -8.23 4.30
CA LEU A 129 1.18 -9.40 4.89
C LEU A 129 2.69 -9.17 4.92
N GLU A 130 3.18 -8.76 6.08
CA GLU A 130 4.61 -8.65 6.35
C GLU A 130 5.18 -10.00 6.80
N SER A 131 6.40 -10.32 6.37
CA SER A 131 7.17 -11.46 6.85
C SER A 131 8.64 -11.10 6.98
N LEU A 132 9.29 -11.55 8.04
CA LEU A 132 10.73 -11.36 8.23
C LEU A 132 11.55 -12.26 7.31
N GLU A 133 11.07 -13.48 7.08
CA GLU A 133 11.71 -14.47 6.23
C GLU A 133 10.74 -14.93 5.15
N ARG A 134 11.28 -15.23 3.96
CA ARG A 134 10.47 -15.75 2.86
C ARG A 134 10.00 -17.17 3.18
N SER A 135 8.68 -17.34 3.28
CA SER A 135 8.03 -18.59 3.68
C SER A 135 6.99 -19.09 2.67
N GLY A 136 6.61 -18.24 1.70
CA GLY A 136 5.47 -18.52 0.81
C GLY A 136 4.12 -18.47 1.51
N LYS A 137 4.03 -17.78 2.65
CA LYS A 137 2.81 -17.67 3.45
C LYS A 137 1.72 -16.93 2.67
N GLU A 138 0.50 -17.43 2.80
CA GLU A 138 -0.72 -16.72 2.38
C GLU A 138 -1.58 -16.45 3.60
N LEU A 139 -2.38 -15.40 3.54
CA LEU A 139 -3.30 -14.98 4.59
C LEU A 139 -4.65 -14.63 3.98
N GLU A 140 -5.72 -15.19 4.52
CA GLU A 140 -7.09 -14.78 4.21
C GLU A 140 -7.67 -14.05 5.41
N LEU A 141 -8.08 -12.80 5.20
CA LEU A 141 -8.75 -11.97 6.19
C LEU A 141 -10.23 -11.88 5.82
N CYS A 142 -11.09 -12.26 6.75
CA CYS A 142 -12.54 -12.17 6.59
C CYS A 142 -13.08 -11.09 7.53
N PHE A 143 -13.79 -10.10 6.96
CA PHE A 143 -14.40 -9.01 7.71
C PHE A 143 -15.92 -9.09 7.62
N GLU A 144 -16.58 -8.99 8.77
CA GLU A 144 -18.03 -8.82 8.87
C GLU A 144 -18.31 -7.35 9.13
N LEU A 145 -18.83 -6.65 8.13
CA LEU A 145 -19.06 -5.21 8.17
C LEU A 145 -20.56 -4.90 8.15
N PRO A 146 -21.10 -4.10 9.09
CA PRO A 146 -22.50 -3.72 9.08
C PRO A 146 -22.93 -3.09 7.76
N ALA A 147 -23.94 -3.64 7.11
CA ALA A 147 -24.40 -3.21 5.79
C ALA A 147 -25.64 -2.31 5.89
N ASP A 148 -25.56 -1.13 5.26
CA ASP A 148 -26.66 -0.17 5.16
C ASP A 148 -27.46 -0.37 3.84
N ARG A 149 -27.01 -1.27 2.95
CA ARG A 149 -27.58 -1.58 1.65
C ARG A 149 -27.52 -3.07 1.34
N GLU A 150 -28.35 -3.52 0.42
CA GLU A 150 -28.44 -4.92 0.00
C GLU A 150 -27.23 -5.37 -0.84
N SER A 151 -26.50 -4.44 -1.47
CA SER A 151 -25.36 -4.77 -2.33
C SER A 151 -24.32 -3.67 -2.35
N TYR A 152 -23.09 -4.11 -2.61
CA TYR A 152 -21.89 -3.27 -2.65
C TYR A 152 -21.06 -3.58 -3.90
N SER A 153 -20.49 -2.54 -4.50
CA SER A 153 -19.39 -2.69 -5.44
C SER A 153 -18.09 -2.74 -4.66
N VAL A 154 -17.37 -3.84 -4.77
CA VAL A 154 -16.07 -4.04 -4.12
C VAL A 154 -14.97 -3.85 -5.15
N LEU A 155 -14.13 -2.86 -4.94
CA LEU A 155 -12.94 -2.58 -5.75
C LEU A 155 -11.69 -2.90 -4.94
N THR A 156 -10.74 -3.63 -5.54
CA THR A 156 -9.42 -3.88 -4.92
C THR A 156 -8.29 -3.37 -5.81
N ARG A 157 -7.18 -2.98 -5.17
CA ARG A 157 -5.91 -2.63 -5.81
C ARG A 157 -4.80 -3.40 -5.14
N THR A 158 -4.13 -4.25 -5.89
CA THR A 158 -3.12 -5.19 -5.38
C THR A 158 -1.72 -4.76 -5.76
N VAL A 159 -0.84 -4.80 -4.77
CA VAL A 159 0.61 -4.62 -4.87
C VAL A 159 1.25 -5.87 -4.28
N ASP A 160 1.85 -6.71 -5.12
CA ASP A 160 2.52 -7.95 -4.70
C ASP A 160 3.69 -8.30 -5.64
N GLU A 161 4.29 -9.48 -5.49
CA GLU A 161 5.42 -9.91 -6.33
C GLU A 161 5.04 -10.14 -7.80
N GLU A 162 3.76 -10.41 -8.10
CA GLU A 162 3.27 -10.66 -9.47
C GLU A 162 2.72 -9.38 -10.11
N THR A 163 2.25 -8.44 -9.28
CA THR A 163 1.62 -7.20 -9.73
C THR A 163 2.29 -5.98 -9.11
N CYS A 164 2.30 -4.87 -9.84
CA CYS A 164 2.97 -3.64 -9.36
C CYS A 164 4.44 -3.87 -9.02
N ASN A 165 5.13 -4.68 -9.83
CA ASN A 165 6.53 -5.06 -9.61
C ASN A 165 7.42 -4.66 -10.80
N PRO A 166 7.75 -3.36 -10.95
CA PRO A 166 8.61 -2.90 -12.04
C PRO A 166 10.04 -3.42 -11.94
N LEU A 167 10.52 -3.77 -10.73
CA LEU A 167 11.84 -4.38 -10.52
C LEU A 167 11.93 -5.74 -11.22
N ALA A 168 10.92 -6.61 -11.07
CA ALA A 168 10.90 -7.91 -11.73
C ALA A 168 10.91 -7.76 -13.26
N LEU A 169 10.17 -6.80 -13.81
CA LEU A 169 10.21 -6.53 -15.26
C LEU A 169 11.59 -6.04 -15.70
N TRP A 170 12.25 -5.17 -14.92
CA TRP A 170 13.60 -4.69 -15.22
C TRP A 170 14.64 -5.82 -15.21
N HIS A 171 14.56 -6.74 -14.24
CA HIS A 171 15.37 -7.98 -14.25
C HIS A 171 15.10 -8.81 -15.51
N GLY A 172 13.83 -8.99 -15.91
CA GLY A 172 13.45 -9.69 -17.13
C GLY A 172 13.95 -9.03 -18.43
N MET A 173 14.23 -7.71 -18.39
CA MET A 173 14.84 -6.97 -19.50
C MET A 173 16.38 -7.12 -19.55
N GLY A 174 16.99 -7.83 -18.61
CA GLY A 174 18.45 -7.99 -18.51
C GLY A 174 19.14 -6.81 -17.82
N GLU A 175 18.44 -6.11 -16.94
CA GLU A 175 18.97 -5.05 -16.06
C GLU A 175 19.68 -3.91 -16.79
N PRO A 176 19.08 -3.29 -17.83
CA PRO A 176 19.74 -2.23 -18.57
C PRO A 176 20.04 -1.04 -17.66
N ALA A 177 21.30 -0.62 -17.62
CA ALA A 177 21.73 0.55 -16.85
C ALA A 177 21.14 1.86 -17.39
N SER A 178 20.90 1.94 -18.70
CA SER A 178 20.26 3.08 -19.37
C SER A 178 18.98 2.62 -20.06
N LEU A 179 17.89 3.32 -19.81
CA LEU A 179 16.56 2.98 -20.34
C LEU A 179 16.22 3.85 -21.55
N SER A 180 15.75 3.21 -22.62
CA SER A 180 15.01 3.88 -23.69
C SER A 180 13.66 4.38 -23.18
N ASP A 181 13.04 5.33 -23.88
CA ASP A 181 11.71 5.85 -23.48
C ASP A 181 10.63 4.77 -23.53
N ARG A 182 10.75 3.80 -24.46
CA ARG A 182 9.86 2.64 -24.50
C ARG A 182 10.02 1.77 -23.26
N GLN A 183 11.24 1.49 -22.79
CA GLN A 183 11.48 0.72 -21.57
C GLN A 183 10.97 1.45 -20.33
N LYS A 184 11.20 2.77 -20.22
CA LYS A 184 10.64 3.60 -19.14
C LYS A 184 9.12 3.50 -19.11
N LYS A 185 8.45 3.58 -20.29
CA LYS A 185 7.00 3.45 -20.38
C LYS A 185 6.52 2.09 -19.88
N LEU A 186 7.14 0.99 -20.32
CA LEU A 186 6.78 -0.37 -19.88
C LEU A 186 6.98 -0.56 -18.36
N LEU A 187 8.07 -0.03 -17.80
CA LEU A 187 8.31 -0.10 -16.35
C LEU A 187 7.28 0.70 -15.56
N ARG A 188 6.83 1.86 -16.06
CA ARG A 188 5.74 2.62 -15.43
C ARG A 188 4.40 1.90 -15.50
N GLU A 189 4.12 1.19 -16.59
CA GLU A 189 2.93 0.35 -16.72
C GLU A 189 2.97 -0.82 -15.73
N ALA A 190 4.13 -1.49 -15.58
CA ALA A 190 4.32 -2.56 -14.59
C ALA A 190 4.32 -2.07 -13.13
N ALA A 191 4.47 -0.76 -12.92
CA ALA A 191 4.46 -0.13 -11.60
C ALA A 191 3.06 0.23 -11.09
N VAL A 192 2.00 -0.10 -11.83
CA VAL A 192 0.61 0.21 -11.45
C VAL A 192 -0.01 -1.00 -10.73
N PRO A 193 -0.71 -0.80 -9.59
CA PRO A 193 -1.44 -1.87 -8.92
C PRO A 193 -2.47 -2.53 -9.83
N ALA A 194 -2.59 -3.85 -9.75
CA ALA A 194 -3.67 -4.56 -10.42
C ALA A 194 -5.01 -4.18 -9.81
N VAL A 195 -6.02 -3.98 -10.66
CA VAL A 195 -7.37 -3.58 -10.26
C VAL A 195 -8.32 -4.72 -10.51
N HIS A 196 -9.15 -5.04 -9.51
CA HIS A 196 -10.26 -5.97 -9.62
C HIS A 196 -11.52 -5.32 -9.05
N ALA A 197 -12.68 -5.65 -9.64
CA ALA A 197 -13.97 -5.18 -9.15
C ALA A 197 -15.01 -6.29 -9.24
N GLU A 198 -15.83 -6.39 -8.21
CA GLU A 198 -16.95 -7.34 -8.15
C GLU A 198 -18.16 -6.73 -7.43
N MET A 199 -19.31 -7.35 -7.61
CA MET A 199 -20.50 -7.02 -6.83
C MET A 199 -20.69 -8.06 -5.74
N GLN A 200 -20.92 -7.60 -4.51
CA GLN A 200 -21.24 -8.45 -3.37
C GLN A 200 -22.60 -8.09 -2.79
N ALA A 201 -23.40 -9.12 -2.49
CA ALA A 201 -24.62 -8.96 -1.72
C ALA A 201 -24.32 -8.89 -0.22
N ALA A 202 -25.08 -8.09 0.51
CA ALA A 202 -25.11 -8.15 1.95
C ALA A 202 -26.17 -9.16 2.40
N GLU A 203 -25.86 -9.97 3.39
CA GLU A 203 -26.75 -10.97 3.95
C GLU A 203 -26.97 -10.66 5.43
N ASP A 204 -28.20 -10.76 5.90
CA ASP A 204 -28.59 -10.48 7.30
C ASP A 204 -28.07 -9.16 7.86
N GLY A 205 -27.98 -8.11 7.00
CA GLY A 205 -27.48 -6.81 7.39
C GLY A 205 -25.95 -6.71 7.53
N MET A 206 -25.23 -7.70 7.01
CA MET A 206 -23.76 -7.76 7.04
C MET A 206 -23.17 -7.93 5.64
N LEU A 207 -22.12 -7.20 5.35
CA LEU A 207 -21.24 -7.41 4.21
C LEU A 207 -20.07 -8.29 4.65
N LEU A 208 -19.95 -9.48 4.04
CA LEU A 208 -18.84 -10.39 4.28
C LEU A 208 -17.75 -10.10 3.24
N LEU A 209 -16.64 -9.51 3.64
CA LEU A 209 -15.53 -9.17 2.76
C LEU A 209 -14.33 -10.07 3.04
N SER A 210 -13.88 -10.83 2.02
CA SER A 210 -12.68 -11.66 2.09
C SER A 210 -11.55 -11.02 1.29
N ILE A 211 -10.40 -10.84 1.94
CA ILE A 211 -9.16 -10.31 1.35
C ILE A 211 -8.08 -11.38 1.46
N ARG A 212 -7.57 -11.83 0.31
CA ARG A 212 -6.49 -12.83 0.24
C ARG A 212 -5.17 -12.16 -0.11
N LEU A 213 -4.21 -12.30 0.78
CA LEU A 213 -2.87 -11.74 0.68
C LEU A 213 -1.85 -12.84 0.44
N LYS A 214 -1.00 -12.65 -0.56
CA LYS A 214 0.28 -13.37 -0.69
C LYS A 214 1.32 -12.68 0.19
N GLU A 215 2.37 -13.41 0.51
CA GLU A 215 3.52 -12.87 1.24
C GLU A 215 4.04 -11.59 0.58
N TYR A 216 4.32 -10.56 1.39
CA TYR A 216 4.68 -9.19 0.97
C TYR A 216 3.62 -8.48 0.13
N GLY A 217 2.39 -8.97 0.13
CA GLY A 217 1.27 -8.32 -0.53
C GLY A 217 0.70 -7.16 0.27
N VAL A 218 0.23 -6.14 -0.44
CA VAL A 218 -0.57 -5.04 0.08
C VAL A 218 -1.79 -4.88 -0.81
N ILE A 219 -2.98 -4.89 -0.21
CA ILE A 219 -4.24 -4.71 -0.92
C ILE A 219 -4.98 -3.52 -0.32
N TRP A 220 -5.26 -2.52 -1.14
CA TRP A 220 -6.26 -1.52 -0.84
C TRP A 220 -7.60 -1.96 -1.39
N PHE A 221 -8.68 -1.71 -0.64
CA PHE A 221 -10.03 -2.02 -1.08
C PHE A 221 -11.02 -0.92 -0.74
N GLU A 222 -12.08 -0.84 -1.54
CA GLU A 222 -13.23 0.02 -1.31
C GLU A 222 -14.51 -0.78 -1.57
N ALA A 223 -15.40 -0.83 -0.58
CA ALA A 223 -16.73 -1.39 -0.72
C ALA A 223 -17.76 -0.26 -0.64
N SER A 224 -18.30 0.11 -1.79
CA SER A 224 -19.25 1.21 -1.91
C SER A 224 -20.67 0.69 -2.08
N PRO A 225 -21.68 1.27 -1.37
CA PRO A 225 -23.06 0.95 -1.59
C PRO A 225 -23.43 1.05 -3.06
N ALA A 226 -24.00 -0.01 -3.64
CA ALA A 226 -24.31 -0.07 -5.06
C ALA A 226 -25.70 -0.67 -5.30
N ARG A 227 -26.25 -0.43 -6.48
CA ARG A 227 -27.47 -1.03 -6.96
C ARG A 227 -27.18 -1.87 -8.17
N LEU A 228 -27.50 -3.16 -8.12
CA LEU A 228 -27.57 -3.95 -9.33
C LEU A 228 -28.70 -3.39 -10.21
N CYS A 229 -28.35 -3.01 -11.43
CA CYS A 229 -29.31 -2.65 -12.44
C CYS A 229 -29.42 -3.82 -13.42
N PRO A 230 -30.46 -4.65 -13.32
CA PRO A 230 -30.58 -5.88 -14.12
C PRO A 230 -30.77 -5.61 -15.61
N ASP A 231 -31.41 -4.51 -15.98
CA ASP A 231 -31.57 -4.10 -17.37
C ASP A 231 -30.73 -2.83 -17.65
N ARG A 232 -29.66 -3.00 -18.39
CA ARG A 232 -28.78 -1.89 -18.82
C ARG A 232 -28.88 -1.61 -20.30
N GLY A 233 -29.77 -2.28 -21.05
CA GLY A 233 -29.83 -2.18 -22.48
C GLY A 233 -28.57 -2.69 -23.20
N TYR A 234 -27.70 -3.42 -22.49
CA TYR A 234 -26.45 -3.98 -23.01
C TYR A 234 -26.56 -5.50 -23.11
N ASP A 235 -26.54 -6.00 -24.33
CA ASP A 235 -26.58 -7.43 -24.60
C ASP A 235 -25.17 -7.98 -24.77
N TYR A 236 -24.68 -8.67 -23.74
CA TYR A 236 -23.33 -9.25 -23.72
C TYR A 236 -23.16 -10.38 -24.76
N GLU A 237 -24.21 -11.09 -25.12
CA GLU A 237 -24.13 -12.18 -26.11
C GLU A 237 -23.82 -11.67 -27.52
N ARG A 238 -24.03 -10.38 -27.79
CA ARG A 238 -23.72 -9.77 -29.08
C ARG A 238 -22.25 -9.38 -29.26
N VAL A 239 -21.43 -9.51 -28.23
CA VAL A 239 -20.03 -9.04 -28.19
C VAL A 239 -19.04 -10.18 -28.12
N ILE A 240 -19.49 -11.41 -27.92
CA ILE A 240 -18.67 -12.62 -27.82
C ILE A 240 -18.75 -13.41 -29.13
#